data_eb60df04e14a341768382b3c4aa904d1
#
_entry.id   eb60df04e14a341768382b3c4aa904d1
#
_cell.length_a   1.000
_cell.length_b   1.000
_cell.length_c   1.000
_cell.angle_alpha   90.00
_cell.angle_beta   90.00
_cell.angle_gamma   90.00
#
_symmetry.space_group_name_H-M   'P 1'
#
loop_
_entity.id
_entity.type
_entity.pdbx_description
1 polymer ?
#
loop_
_entity_poly.entity_id
_entity_poly.type
_entity_poly.pdbx_seq_one_letter_code
_entity_poly.pdbx_strand_id
1 'polypeptide(L)'
;MRKNTRTRRLLTASTALVAAGILFWPDAAVGHPASPDTPAGITGDFQLVNAETGKCATVAGGVSTDNNVRLVQFNCDTHPSRHWFISNNNGNGRQFVNGQTRKCATVAGGVSTENNVELVQFNCDTHPSRRWYVTNGNGSSYQLVNAQTRKCMTVAGGVSTDNNVPLVQFTCDTDPSRRWILRRVSSTRFDE
;
A
#
# COMPACT_ATOMS: atom_id res chain seq x y z
N MET A 1 78.53 20.00 -46.08
CA MET A 1 78.52 19.00 -45.02
C MET A 1 78.54 19.73 -43.67
N ARG A 2 77.41 19.80 -42.96
CA ARG A 2 77.31 20.45 -41.65
C ARG A 2 77.04 19.38 -40.63
N LYS A 3 77.92 19.24 -39.65
CA LYS A 3 77.79 18.36 -38.50
C LYS A 3 76.94 19.05 -37.42
N ASN A 4 75.81 18.48 -37.01
CA ASN A 4 75.01 18.97 -35.93
C ASN A 4 75.40 18.22 -34.66
N THR A 5 75.92 18.93 -33.69
CA THR A 5 76.28 18.47 -32.37
C THR A 5 75.05 18.57 -31.48
N ARG A 6 74.52 17.46 -31.00
CA ARG A 6 73.41 17.43 -30.04
C ARG A 6 73.96 17.49 -28.62
N THR A 7 73.66 18.57 -27.93
CA THR A 7 73.91 18.74 -26.50
C THR A 7 72.82 17.97 -25.67
N ARG A 8 73.26 17.01 -24.89
CA ARG A 8 72.35 16.30 -23.93
C ARG A 8 72.22 17.15 -22.68
N ARG A 9 71.05 17.60 -22.36
CA ARG A 9 70.73 18.16 -21.03
C ARG A 9 70.28 17.04 -20.11
N LEU A 10 70.96 16.87 -18.99
CA LEU A 10 70.54 16.03 -17.86
C LEU A 10 69.43 16.73 -17.12
N LEU A 11 68.27 16.10 -17.06
CA LEU A 11 67.15 16.51 -16.22
C LEU A 11 67.19 15.72 -14.91
N THR A 12 67.46 16.42 -13.86
CA THR A 12 67.36 15.90 -12.46
C THR A 12 65.88 15.72 -12.12
N ALA A 13 65.47 14.49 -11.84
CA ALA A 13 64.11 14.19 -11.37
C ALA A 13 64.02 14.45 -9.86
N SER A 14 63.27 15.45 -9.47
CA SER A 14 62.86 15.66 -8.08
C SER A 14 61.64 14.78 -7.79
N THR A 15 61.83 13.82 -6.88
CA THR A 15 60.73 13.00 -6.36
C THR A 15 59.90 13.81 -5.32
N ALA A 16 58.72 14.25 -5.71
CA ALA A 16 57.74 14.78 -4.77
C ALA A 16 56.95 13.64 -4.16
N LEU A 17 57.07 13.39 -2.86
CA LEU A 17 56.17 12.52 -2.09
C LEU A 17 54.77 13.18 -2.03
N VAL A 18 53.82 12.60 -2.71
CA VAL A 18 52.41 12.93 -2.54
C VAL A 18 51.86 12.08 -1.41
N ALA A 19 51.62 12.67 -0.26
CA ALA A 19 50.90 12.05 0.82
C ALA A 19 49.43 11.96 0.41
N ALA A 20 48.96 10.76 0.10
CA ALA A 20 47.57 10.49 -0.16
C ALA A 20 46.78 10.59 1.15
N GLY A 21 46.20 11.77 1.43
CA GLY A 21 45.21 11.94 2.50
C GLY A 21 43.92 11.20 2.07
N ILE A 22 43.61 10.12 2.78
CA ILE A 22 42.33 9.44 2.66
C ILE A 22 41.30 10.36 3.31
N LEU A 23 40.57 11.12 2.49
CA LEU A 23 39.38 11.83 2.93
C LEU A 23 38.28 10.78 3.16
N PHE A 24 38.04 10.42 4.44
CA PHE A 24 36.81 9.74 4.83
C PHE A 24 35.65 10.73 4.60
N TRP A 25 34.91 10.51 3.56
CA TRP A 25 33.60 11.13 3.40
C TRP A 25 32.66 10.34 4.31
N PRO A 26 31.96 10.97 5.28
CA PRO A 26 30.91 10.27 5.95
C PRO A 26 29.86 9.88 4.92
N ASP A 27 29.58 8.58 4.82
CA ASP A 27 28.41 8.10 4.10
C ASP A 27 27.19 8.85 4.64
N ALA A 28 26.73 9.83 3.87
CA ALA A 28 25.42 10.39 4.09
C ALA A 28 24.46 9.24 3.87
N ALA A 29 23.92 8.68 4.96
CA ALA A 29 22.82 7.74 4.90
C ALA A 29 21.74 8.38 4.03
N VAL A 30 21.57 7.86 2.82
CA VAL A 30 20.47 8.23 1.93
C VAL A 30 19.22 7.77 2.67
N GLY A 31 18.65 8.69 3.46
CA GLY A 31 17.36 8.46 4.08
C GLY A 31 16.39 8.11 2.98
N HIS A 32 15.94 6.86 2.95
CA HIS A 32 14.78 6.50 2.15
C HIS A 32 13.66 7.48 2.56
N PRO A 33 12.98 8.12 1.59
CA PRO A 33 11.82 8.93 1.95
C PRO A 33 10.90 8.05 2.77
N ALA A 34 10.59 8.47 3.98
CA ALA A 34 9.63 7.80 4.85
C ALA A 34 8.38 7.54 4.01
N SER A 35 7.96 6.29 3.91
CA SER A 35 6.66 5.96 3.32
C SER A 35 5.61 6.84 3.99
N PRO A 36 4.70 7.47 3.20
CA PRO A 36 3.71 8.37 3.77
C PRO A 36 2.98 7.69 4.91
N ASP A 37 2.91 8.38 6.02
CA ASP A 37 2.46 8.00 7.35
C ASP A 37 1.44 6.85 7.38
N THR A 38 1.95 5.63 7.51
CA THR A 38 1.11 4.51 7.91
C THR A 38 1.04 4.53 9.43
N PRO A 39 -0.11 4.82 10.04
CA PRO A 39 -0.21 4.88 11.49
C PRO A 39 0.29 3.59 12.11
N ALA A 40 1.19 3.70 13.09
CA ALA A 40 1.63 2.57 13.88
C ALA A 40 0.41 1.96 14.58
N GLY A 41 0.28 0.61 14.56
CA GLY A 41 -0.76 -0.09 15.32
C GLY A 41 -2.03 -0.48 14.55
N ILE A 42 -2.12 -0.25 13.24
CA ILE A 42 -3.23 -0.78 12.44
C ILE A 42 -2.95 -2.25 12.08
N THR A 43 -3.22 -3.14 13.03
CA THR A 43 -3.23 -4.61 12.85
C THR A 43 -4.38 -5.20 13.64
N GLY A 44 -4.97 -6.29 13.17
CA GLY A 44 -6.09 -6.97 13.81
C GLY A 44 -7.39 -6.88 13.01
N ASP A 45 -8.51 -7.10 13.68
CA ASP A 45 -9.83 -7.16 13.06
C ASP A 45 -10.52 -5.79 13.04
N PHE A 46 -10.98 -5.41 11.86
CA PHE A 46 -11.66 -4.15 11.61
C PHE A 46 -12.87 -4.32 10.71
N GLN A 47 -13.85 -3.47 10.87
CA GLN A 47 -14.78 -3.15 9.81
C GLN A 47 -14.24 -1.97 9.02
N LEU A 48 -14.25 -2.09 7.69
CA LEU A 48 -13.91 -1.01 6.77
C LEU A 48 -15.20 -0.26 6.45
N VAL A 49 -15.40 0.88 7.09
CA VAL A 49 -16.63 1.69 6.93
C VAL A 49 -16.33 2.83 5.97
N ASN A 50 -17.08 2.92 4.87
CA ASN A 50 -16.91 4.01 3.92
C ASN A 50 -17.35 5.34 4.56
N ALA A 51 -16.53 6.39 4.45
CA ALA A 51 -16.78 7.66 5.13
C ALA A 51 -17.94 8.44 4.55
N GLU A 52 -18.28 8.25 3.26
CA GLU A 52 -19.42 8.89 2.61
C GLU A 52 -20.73 8.15 2.88
N THR A 53 -20.74 6.84 2.64
CA THR A 53 -21.98 6.06 2.67
C THR A 53 -22.31 5.45 4.03
N GLY A 54 -21.36 5.40 4.97
CA GLY A 54 -21.50 4.74 6.26
C GLY A 54 -21.63 3.21 6.19
N LYS A 55 -21.46 2.61 5.00
CA LYS A 55 -21.57 1.16 4.79
C LYS A 55 -20.24 0.45 4.97
N CYS A 56 -20.32 -0.83 5.30
CA CYS A 56 -19.15 -1.70 5.46
C CYS A 56 -18.77 -2.42 4.15
N ALA A 57 -17.48 -2.52 3.89
CA ALA A 57 -16.96 -3.40 2.85
C ALA A 57 -17.22 -4.86 3.21
N THR A 58 -17.67 -5.65 2.25
CA THR A 58 -17.94 -7.09 2.41
C THR A 58 -17.77 -7.84 1.09
N VAL A 59 -17.77 -9.17 1.15
CA VAL A 59 -17.85 -10.03 -0.03
C VAL A 59 -19.31 -10.17 -0.44
N ALA A 60 -19.62 -10.10 -1.73
CA ALA A 60 -20.97 -10.30 -2.23
C ALA A 60 -21.53 -11.65 -1.80
N GLY A 61 -22.77 -11.65 -1.27
CA GLY A 61 -23.38 -12.84 -0.68
C GLY A 61 -22.80 -13.28 0.66
N GLY A 62 -21.64 -12.79 1.06
CA GLY A 62 -21.05 -12.94 2.39
C GLY A 62 -20.35 -14.26 2.70
N VAL A 63 -20.50 -15.33 1.91
CA VAL A 63 -20.07 -16.69 2.29
C VAL A 63 -19.22 -17.42 1.28
N SER A 64 -19.27 -17.09 -0.03
CA SER A 64 -18.51 -17.79 -1.06
C SER A 64 -17.00 -17.63 -0.84
N THR A 65 -16.28 -18.75 -0.90
CA THR A 65 -14.81 -18.80 -0.83
C THR A 65 -14.13 -18.84 -2.20
N ASP A 66 -14.89 -18.67 -3.29
CA ASP A 66 -14.35 -18.65 -4.64
C ASP A 66 -13.51 -17.39 -4.86
N ASN A 67 -12.51 -17.50 -5.75
CA ASN A 67 -11.78 -16.34 -6.23
C ASN A 67 -12.67 -15.51 -7.18
N ASN A 68 -12.35 -14.22 -7.30
CA ASN A 68 -13.05 -13.25 -8.15
C ASN A 68 -14.51 -12.94 -7.75
N VAL A 69 -14.94 -13.32 -6.54
CA VAL A 69 -16.20 -12.81 -6.00
C VAL A 69 -16.04 -11.33 -5.69
N ARG A 70 -16.99 -10.51 -6.12
CA ARG A 70 -16.97 -9.05 -5.95
C ARG A 70 -16.95 -8.64 -4.49
N LEU A 71 -16.27 -7.56 -4.22
CA LEU A 71 -16.46 -6.81 -2.99
C LEU A 71 -17.55 -5.77 -3.20
N VAL A 72 -18.41 -5.64 -2.23
CA VAL A 72 -19.54 -4.70 -2.25
C VAL A 72 -19.61 -3.97 -0.91
N GLN A 73 -20.37 -2.89 -0.87
CA GLN A 73 -20.79 -2.32 0.40
C GLN A 73 -22.08 -2.96 0.90
N PHE A 74 -22.26 -3.00 2.22
CA PHE A 74 -23.45 -3.52 2.88
C PHE A 74 -23.65 -2.85 4.24
N ASN A 75 -24.84 -2.97 4.83
CA ASN A 75 -25.05 -2.54 6.21
C ASN A 75 -23.99 -3.13 7.13
N CYS A 76 -23.47 -2.31 8.01
CA CYS A 76 -22.54 -2.77 9.05
C CYS A 76 -23.33 -3.57 10.10
N ASP A 77 -22.95 -4.82 10.27
CA ASP A 77 -23.45 -5.72 11.29
C ASP A 77 -22.31 -6.59 11.85
N THR A 78 -22.61 -7.57 12.69
CA THR A 78 -21.60 -8.44 13.30
C THR A 78 -21.22 -9.64 12.45
N HIS A 79 -21.77 -9.78 11.24
CA HIS A 79 -21.46 -10.93 10.40
C HIS A 79 -19.97 -10.94 10.00
N PRO A 80 -19.27 -12.08 10.10
CA PRO A 80 -17.81 -12.15 9.87
C PRO A 80 -17.35 -11.65 8.49
N SER A 81 -18.22 -11.67 7.46
CA SER A 81 -17.88 -11.15 6.14
C SER A 81 -17.69 -9.62 6.10
N ARG A 82 -18.14 -8.87 7.13
CA ARG A 82 -17.87 -7.43 7.28
C ARG A 82 -16.60 -7.16 8.07
N HIS A 83 -15.93 -8.23 8.54
CA HIS A 83 -14.68 -8.11 9.28
C HIS A 83 -13.50 -8.37 8.36
N TRP A 84 -12.45 -7.59 8.56
CA TRP A 84 -11.23 -7.67 7.79
C TRP A 84 -10.04 -7.70 8.74
N PHE A 85 -9.28 -8.77 8.71
CA PHE A 85 -8.00 -8.82 9.40
C PHE A 85 -6.96 -8.03 8.59
N ILE A 86 -6.43 -6.99 9.20
CA ILE A 86 -5.38 -6.18 8.60
C ILE A 86 -4.03 -6.70 9.08
N SER A 87 -3.22 -7.22 8.17
CA SER A 87 -1.91 -7.77 8.47
C SER A 87 -0.88 -6.70 8.84
N ASN A 88 0.25 -7.12 9.39
CA ASN A 88 1.38 -6.24 9.60
C ASN A 88 1.87 -5.63 8.28
N ASN A 89 2.31 -4.37 8.33
CA ASN A 89 3.03 -3.74 7.24
C ASN A 89 4.50 -4.19 7.28
N ASN A 90 4.95 -4.83 6.20
CA ASN A 90 6.34 -5.24 6.02
C ASN A 90 7.08 -4.35 5.00
N GLY A 91 6.66 -3.10 4.86
CA GLY A 91 7.21 -2.16 3.86
C GLY A 91 6.49 -2.20 2.50
N ASN A 92 5.77 -3.29 2.19
CA ASN A 92 5.10 -3.49 0.91
C ASN A 92 3.56 -3.34 0.99
N GLY A 93 3.06 -2.68 2.02
CA GLY A 93 1.63 -2.59 2.29
C GLY A 93 1.09 -3.76 3.13
N ARG A 94 -0.20 -3.70 3.44
CA ARG A 94 -0.93 -4.64 4.30
C ARG A 94 -1.88 -5.48 3.47
N GLN A 95 -2.14 -6.70 3.88
CA GLN A 95 -3.23 -7.49 3.34
C GLN A 95 -4.50 -7.23 4.15
N PHE A 96 -5.62 -7.14 3.47
CA PHE A 96 -6.95 -7.10 4.05
C PHE A 96 -7.61 -8.45 3.80
N VAL A 97 -7.63 -9.28 4.84
CA VAL A 97 -8.11 -10.65 4.79
C VAL A 97 -9.54 -10.69 5.33
N ASN A 98 -10.49 -11.15 4.53
CA ASN A 98 -11.88 -11.24 4.98
C ASN A 98 -12.05 -12.26 6.11
N GLY A 99 -12.77 -11.89 7.16
CA GLY A 99 -12.95 -12.73 8.35
C GLY A 99 -13.72 -14.02 8.07
N GLN A 100 -14.65 -14.01 7.12
CA GLN A 100 -15.48 -15.17 6.76
C GLN A 100 -14.78 -16.06 5.74
N THR A 101 -14.30 -15.49 4.63
CA THR A 101 -13.83 -16.26 3.47
C THR A 101 -12.34 -16.54 3.48
N ARG A 102 -11.58 -15.86 4.34
CA ARG A 102 -10.11 -15.94 4.45
C ARG A 102 -9.37 -15.55 3.17
N LYS A 103 -10.05 -14.83 2.27
CA LYS A 103 -9.48 -14.29 1.04
C LYS A 103 -9.03 -12.85 1.23
N CYS A 104 -8.10 -12.45 0.39
CA CYS A 104 -7.57 -11.07 0.35
C CYS A 104 -8.36 -10.18 -0.60
N ALA A 105 -8.59 -8.92 -0.21
CA ALA A 105 -9.08 -7.89 -1.10
C ALA A 105 -8.05 -7.58 -2.18
N THR A 106 -8.48 -7.52 -3.44
CA THR A 106 -7.62 -7.21 -4.59
C THR A 106 -8.39 -6.50 -5.69
N VAL A 107 -7.68 -5.96 -6.66
CA VAL A 107 -8.24 -5.42 -7.91
C VAL A 107 -8.48 -6.59 -8.88
N ALA A 108 -9.61 -6.62 -9.56
CA ALA A 108 -9.91 -7.63 -10.57
C ALA A 108 -8.81 -7.65 -11.64
N GLY A 109 -8.32 -8.85 -11.99
CA GLY A 109 -7.18 -9.02 -12.90
C GLY A 109 -5.82 -8.57 -12.34
N GLY A 110 -5.79 -7.81 -11.25
CA GLY A 110 -4.58 -7.48 -10.46
C GLY A 110 -3.66 -6.39 -11.00
N VAL A 111 -3.81 -5.91 -12.24
CA VAL A 111 -2.81 -5.04 -12.88
C VAL A 111 -3.36 -3.76 -13.53
N SER A 112 -4.65 -3.72 -13.88
CA SER A 112 -5.24 -2.55 -14.55
C SER A 112 -5.19 -1.31 -13.65
N THR A 113 -4.76 -0.19 -14.21
CA THR A 113 -4.73 1.13 -13.55
C THR A 113 -5.92 2.01 -13.93
N GLU A 114 -6.89 1.46 -14.67
CA GLU A 114 -8.10 2.18 -15.03
C GLU A 114 -8.99 2.45 -13.82
N ASN A 115 -9.75 3.53 -13.87
CA ASN A 115 -10.79 3.79 -12.88
C ASN A 115 -11.98 2.84 -13.07
N ASN A 116 -12.73 2.62 -12.00
CA ASN A 116 -13.93 1.77 -11.97
C ASN A 116 -13.68 0.28 -12.22
N VAL A 117 -12.41 -0.18 -12.13
CA VAL A 117 -12.14 -1.62 -12.08
C VAL A 117 -12.62 -2.17 -10.73
N GLU A 118 -13.41 -3.24 -10.78
CA GLU A 118 -14.00 -3.85 -9.60
C GLU A 118 -12.95 -4.38 -8.63
N LEU A 119 -13.27 -4.33 -7.35
CA LEU A 119 -12.54 -5.03 -6.33
C LEU A 119 -13.18 -6.40 -6.10
N VAL A 120 -12.33 -7.38 -5.94
CA VAL A 120 -12.72 -8.78 -5.74
C VAL A 120 -11.94 -9.38 -4.58
N GLN A 121 -12.39 -10.53 -4.10
CA GLN A 121 -11.55 -11.37 -3.23
C GLN A 121 -10.72 -12.35 -4.07
N PHE A 122 -9.55 -12.70 -3.57
CA PHE A 122 -8.67 -13.70 -4.17
C PHE A 122 -7.81 -14.41 -3.10
N ASN A 123 -7.20 -15.55 -3.46
CA ASN A 123 -6.23 -16.20 -2.57
C ASN A 123 -5.18 -15.18 -2.11
N CYS A 124 -4.87 -15.18 -0.83
CA CYS A 124 -3.80 -14.37 -0.29
C CYS A 124 -2.44 -14.93 -0.75
N ASP A 125 -1.65 -14.10 -1.38
CA ASP A 125 -0.29 -14.39 -1.82
C ASP A 125 0.59 -13.13 -1.70
N THR A 126 1.79 -13.16 -2.24
CA THR A 126 2.73 -12.03 -2.17
C THR A 126 2.54 -10.99 -3.26
N HIS A 127 1.61 -11.18 -4.19
CA HIS A 127 1.41 -10.26 -5.30
C HIS A 127 0.99 -8.85 -4.81
N PRO A 128 1.57 -7.78 -5.34
CA PRO A 128 1.30 -6.42 -4.87
C PRO A 128 -0.17 -6.00 -4.93
N SER A 129 -0.97 -6.55 -5.87
CA SER A 129 -2.41 -6.23 -5.96
C SER A 129 -3.24 -6.68 -4.75
N ARG A 130 -2.73 -7.62 -3.90
CA ARG A 130 -3.36 -8.05 -2.64
C ARG A 130 -2.88 -7.21 -1.46
N ARG A 131 -2.13 -6.14 -1.73
CA ARG A 131 -1.57 -5.28 -0.69
C ARG A 131 -2.10 -3.86 -0.83
N TRP A 132 -2.26 -3.21 0.31
CA TRP A 132 -2.86 -1.90 0.42
C TRP A 132 -2.05 -1.03 1.38
N TYR A 133 -1.78 0.18 0.99
CA TYR A 133 -1.28 1.20 1.89
C TYR A 133 -2.46 1.88 2.58
N VAL A 134 -2.35 2.08 3.88
CA VAL A 134 -3.27 2.88 4.68
C VAL A 134 -2.63 4.24 4.85
N THR A 135 -3.12 5.25 4.16
CA THR A 135 -2.45 6.55 4.02
C THR A 135 -3.41 7.72 4.27
N ASN A 136 -2.85 8.92 4.29
CA ASN A 136 -3.61 10.18 4.36
C ASN A 136 -4.66 10.19 5.48
N GLY A 137 -4.27 9.73 6.69
CA GLY A 137 -5.12 9.80 7.87
C GLY A 137 -5.45 11.25 8.22
N ASN A 138 -6.73 11.53 8.52
CA ASN A 138 -7.19 12.83 9.03
C ASN A 138 -7.68 12.76 10.49
N GLY A 139 -7.23 11.74 11.23
CA GLY A 139 -7.67 11.43 12.59
C GLY A 139 -8.88 10.51 12.68
N SER A 140 -9.77 10.48 11.68
CA SER A 140 -10.99 9.67 11.68
C SER A 140 -11.07 8.66 10.54
N SER A 141 -10.44 8.91 9.41
CA SER A 141 -10.51 8.06 8.21
C SER A 141 -9.20 8.08 7.43
N TYR A 142 -9.04 7.08 6.57
CA TYR A 142 -7.82 6.83 5.78
C TYR A 142 -8.17 6.59 4.31
N GLN A 143 -7.22 6.79 3.43
CA GLN A 143 -7.26 6.24 2.08
C GLN A 143 -6.65 4.83 2.09
N LEU A 144 -7.30 3.91 1.39
CA LEU A 144 -6.81 2.55 1.17
C LEU A 144 -6.32 2.45 -0.27
N VAL A 145 -5.00 2.54 -0.45
CA VAL A 145 -4.36 2.64 -1.76
C VAL A 145 -3.77 1.30 -2.16
N ASN A 146 -4.19 0.76 -3.29
CA ASN A 146 -3.65 -0.50 -3.79
C ASN A 146 -2.16 -0.39 -4.12
N ALA A 147 -1.34 -1.33 -3.67
CA ALA A 147 0.11 -1.26 -3.84
C ALA A 147 0.54 -1.43 -5.29
N GLN A 148 -0.22 -2.17 -6.10
CA GLN A 148 0.07 -2.40 -7.52
C GLN A 148 -0.39 -1.23 -8.39
N THR A 149 -1.66 -0.83 -8.26
CA THR A 149 -2.31 0.10 -9.20
C THR A 149 -2.22 1.54 -8.77
N ARG A 150 -1.87 1.79 -7.49
CA ARG A 150 -1.81 3.13 -6.87
C ARG A 150 -3.15 3.86 -6.84
N LYS A 151 -4.25 3.13 -7.01
CA LYS A 151 -5.62 3.65 -6.94
C LYS A 151 -6.21 3.43 -5.55
N CYS A 152 -7.16 4.27 -5.19
CA CYS A 152 -7.92 4.21 -3.95
C CYS A 152 -9.12 3.27 -4.06
N MET A 153 -9.39 2.51 -3.01
CA MET A 153 -10.65 1.79 -2.82
C MET A 153 -11.79 2.80 -2.64
N THR A 154 -12.89 2.60 -3.36
CA THR A 154 -14.09 3.45 -3.25
C THR A 154 -15.36 2.65 -3.57
N VAL A 155 -16.51 3.25 -3.30
CA VAL A 155 -17.82 2.74 -3.73
C VAL A 155 -18.07 3.19 -5.17
N ALA A 156 -18.61 2.33 -6.03
CA ALA A 156 -18.96 2.70 -7.39
C ALA A 156 -19.96 3.88 -7.39
N GLY A 157 -19.67 4.92 -8.18
CA GLY A 157 -20.46 6.14 -8.21
C GLY A 157 -20.32 7.05 -6.97
N GLY A 158 -19.69 6.59 -5.89
CA GLY A 158 -19.29 7.39 -4.74
C GLY A 158 -20.37 7.66 -3.67
N VAL A 159 -21.63 7.79 -4.01
CA VAL A 159 -22.67 8.39 -3.14
C VAL A 159 -23.83 7.47 -2.77
N SER A 160 -24.06 6.37 -3.48
CA SER A 160 -25.19 5.47 -3.18
C SER A 160 -25.03 4.82 -1.81
N THR A 161 -26.09 4.85 -1.02
CA THR A 161 -26.18 4.17 0.29
C THR A 161 -26.86 2.80 0.20
N ASP A 162 -27.16 2.31 -1.01
CA ASP A 162 -27.75 0.99 -1.20
C ASP A 162 -26.79 -0.12 -0.85
N ASN A 163 -27.32 -1.25 -0.41
CA ASN A 163 -26.56 -2.47 -0.24
C ASN A 163 -26.19 -3.08 -1.61
N ASN A 164 -25.11 -3.85 -1.64
CA ASN A 164 -24.60 -4.55 -2.82
C ASN A 164 -24.06 -3.64 -3.94
N VAL A 165 -23.84 -2.34 -3.68
CA VAL A 165 -23.10 -1.50 -4.62
C VAL A 165 -21.64 -1.97 -4.68
N PRO A 166 -21.08 -2.21 -5.88
CA PRO A 166 -19.71 -2.69 -6.02
C PRO A 166 -18.68 -1.74 -5.41
N LEU A 167 -17.63 -2.30 -4.85
CA LEU A 167 -16.40 -1.57 -4.57
C LEU A 167 -15.51 -1.59 -5.81
N VAL A 168 -14.92 -0.45 -6.11
CA VAL A 168 -14.05 -0.26 -7.27
C VAL A 168 -12.78 0.47 -6.85
N GLN A 169 -11.79 0.46 -7.73
CA GLN A 169 -10.66 1.38 -7.60
C GLN A 169 -10.93 2.68 -8.37
N PHE A 170 -10.39 3.78 -7.88
CA PHE A 170 -10.47 5.09 -8.52
C PHE A 170 -9.22 5.92 -8.21
N THR A 171 -8.97 6.96 -9.01
CA THR A 171 -7.90 7.93 -8.71
C THR A 171 -8.11 8.49 -7.30
N CYS A 172 -7.03 8.50 -6.52
CA CYS A 172 -7.07 9.05 -5.17
C CYS A 172 -7.22 10.58 -5.21
N ASP A 173 -8.19 11.10 -4.49
CA ASP A 173 -8.44 12.53 -4.29
C ASP A 173 -9.03 12.76 -2.89
N THR A 174 -9.57 13.94 -2.62
CA THR A 174 -10.11 14.31 -1.30
C THR A 174 -11.55 13.90 -1.07
N ASP A 175 -12.21 13.28 -2.05
CA ASP A 175 -13.62 12.87 -1.98
C ASP A 175 -13.85 11.87 -0.82
N PRO A 176 -14.86 12.09 0.03
CA PRO A 176 -15.14 11.21 1.18
C PRO A 176 -15.41 9.75 0.80
N SER A 177 -15.92 9.47 -0.41
CA SER A 177 -16.16 8.08 -0.86
C SER A 177 -14.88 7.26 -1.01
N ARG A 178 -13.70 7.92 -1.11
CA ARG A 178 -12.38 7.27 -1.19
C ARG A 178 -11.73 7.14 0.18
N ARG A 179 -12.50 7.42 1.23
CA ARG A 179 -12.00 7.36 2.61
C ARG A 179 -12.74 6.31 3.40
N TRP A 180 -12.02 5.68 4.33
CA TRP A 180 -12.50 4.54 5.10
C TRP A 180 -12.18 4.74 6.58
N ILE A 181 -13.18 4.55 7.42
CA ILE A 181 -13.03 4.48 8.87
C ILE A 181 -12.68 3.04 9.21
N LEU A 182 -11.57 2.84 9.88
CA LEU A 182 -11.14 1.54 10.38
C LEU A 182 -11.73 1.34 11.77
N ARG A 183 -12.94 0.82 11.83
CA ARG A 183 -13.62 0.55 13.09
C ARG A 183 -13.17 -0.80 13.65
N ARG A 184 -12.45 -0.76 14.78
CA ARG A 184 -11.94 -1.99 15.41
C ARG A 184 -13.11 -2.86 15.87
N VAL A 185 -13.03 -4.16 15.56
CA VAL A 185 -13.95 -5.15 16.11
C VAL A 185 -13.41 -5.57 17.46
N SER A 186 -14.19 -5.33 18.54
CA SER A 186 -13.83 -5.81 19.86
C SER A 186 -13.91 -7.34 19.87
N SER A 187 -12.79 -8.02 20.07
CA SER A 187 -12.84 -9.41 20.45
C SER A 187 -13.44 -9.48 21.87
N THR A 188 -14.67 -9.93 22.00
CA THR A 188 -15.12 -10.46 23.29
C THR A 188 -14.28 -11.72 23.54
N ARG A 189 -13.16 -11.59 24.26
CA ARG A 189 -12.58 -12.74 24.91
C ARG A 189 -13.64 -13.19 25.92
N PHE A 190 -14.26 -14.31 25.67
CA PHE A 190 -14.83 -15.11 26.73
C PHE A 190 -13.63 -15.71 27.44
N ASP A 191 -13.18 -15.08 28.52
CA ASP A 191 -12.28 -15.70 29.47
C ASP A 191 -13.12 -16.77 30.18
N GLU A 192 -13.00 -18.04 29.76
CA GLU A 192 -13.38 -19.22 30.54
C GLU A 192 -12.24 -19.61 31.47
#